data_d9628296180110e845b9fd82ded16193
#
_entry.id   d9628296180110e845b9fd82ded16193
#
_cell.length_a   1.000
_cell.length_b   1.000
_cell.length_c   1.000
_cell.angle_alpha   90.00
_cell.angle_beta   90.00
_cell.angle_gamma   90.00
#
_symmetry.space_group_name_H-M   'P 1'
#
loop_
_entity.id
_entity.type
_entity.pdbx_description
1 polymer ?
#
loop_
_entity_poly.entity_id
_entity_poly.type
_entity_poly.pdbx_seq_one_letter_code
_entity_poly.pdbx_strand_id
1 'polypeptide(L)'
;MSSHPSTRRDRYDCFGDTASAVGRAAAILAGLQQVPADHTAVAAEIAMLADRSADTPDTATADRRLGRVLHSVLTRLRTSAEHANRHCVTSLADELAEVVGIIEECGRHTARQFAAPFDPTWAAWYRAEILRLADDADDAFRRLFARWYFDTDDLSAVAGMRELSEELEEVVRAFEAVAEAVPAIFADQPTELPR
;
A
#
# COMPACT_ATOMS: atom_id res chain seq x y z
N MET A 1 -16.16 -21.56 -29.40
CA MET A 1 -16.12 -20.71 -28.21
C MET A 1 -15.20 -19.53 -28.55
N SER A 2 -15.79 -18.40 -28.92
CA SER A 2 -15.02 -17.20 -29.36
C SER A 2 -14.60 -16.43 -28.11
N SER A 3 -13.34 -16.54 -27.73
CA SER A 3 -12.74 -15.67 -26.73
C SER A 3 -12.64 -14.26 -27.33
N HIS A 4 -13.55 -13.36 -26.96
CA HIS A 4 -13.35 -11.95 -27.24
C HIS A 4 -12.04 -11.51 -26.57
N PRO A 5 -11.12 -10.82 -27.28
CA PRO A 5 -9.98 -10.22 -26.64
C PRO A 5 -10.52 -9.17 -25.65
N SER A 6 -10.26 -9.38 -24.35
CA SER A 6 -10.63 -8.40 -23.33
C SER A 6 -9.99 -7.04 -23.71
N THR A 7 -10.82 -6.00 -23.75
CA THR A 7 -10.32 -4.66 -24.09
C THR A 7 -9.36 -4.18 -22.98
N ARG A 8 -8.46 -3.23 -23.34
CA ARG A 8 -7.54 -2.61 -22.37
C ARG A 8 -8.30 -2.07 -21.14
N ARG A 9 -9.50 -1.57 -21.36
CA ARG A 9 -10.39 -1.05 -20.34
C ARG A 9 -10.84 -2.14 -19.38
N ASP A 10 -11.29 -3.27 -19.89
CA ASP A 10 -11.77 -4.40 -19.07
C ASP A 10 -10.66 -4.95 -18.16
N ARG A 11 -9.40 -4.93 -18.62
CA ARG A 11 -8.24 -5.36 -17.83
C ARG A 11 -7.89 -4.40 -16.70
N TYR A 12 -8.01 -3.11 -16.93
CA TYR A 12 -7.72 -2.09 -15.92
C TYR A 12 -8.83 -2.03 -14.86
N ASP A 13 -10.08 -2.16 -15.30
CA ASP A 13 -11.26 -2.13 -14.42
C ASP A 13 -11.26 -3.28 -13.40
N CYS A 14 -10.64 -4.44 -13.71
CA CYS A 14 -10.58 -5.56 -12.75
C CYS A 14 -9.70 -5.28 -11.52
N PHE A 15 -8.83 -4.29 -11.55
CA PHE A 15 -8.01 -3.91 -10.40
C PHE A 15 -8.67 -2.84 -9.51
N GLY A 16 -9.75 -2.22 -9.97
CA GLY A 16 -10.44 -1.15 -9.24
C GLY A 16 -10.90 -1.57 -7.85
N ASP A 17 -11.47 -2.77 -7.72
CA ASP A 17 -11.93 -3.30 -6.43
C ASP A 17 -10.77 -3.55 -5.46
N THR A 18 -9.68 -4.15 -5.95
CA THR A 18 -8.48 -4.43 -5.14
C THR A 18 -7.80 -3.12 -4.73
N ALA A 19 -7.65 -2.16 -5.65
CA ALA A 19 -7.08 -0.86 -5.35
C ALA A 19 -7.96 -0.05 -4.37
N SER A 20 -9.27 -0.15 -4.50
CA SER A 20 -10.21 0.44 -3.54
C SER A 20 -10.08 -0.22 -2.15
N ALA A 21 -9.87 -1.55 -2.09
CA ALA A 21 -9.59 -2.25 -0.84
C ALA A 21 -8.27 -1.79 -0.22
N VAL A 22 -7.21 -1.59 -1.02
CA VAL A 22 -5.92 -1.01 -0.58
C VAL A 22 -6.14 0.37 0.05
N GLY A 23 -6.87 1.26 -0.63
CA GLY A 23 -7.15 2.61 -0.11
C GLY A 23 -7.90 2.58 1.21
N ARG A 24 -8.91 1.72 1.34
CA ARG A 24 -9.66 1.54 2.59
C ARG A 24 -8.79 0.95 3.71
N ALA A 25 -7.99 -0.06 3.41
CA ALA A 25 -7.11 -0.68 4.39
C ALA A 25 -6.06 0.32 4.92
N ALA A 26 -5.50 1.16 4.06
CA ALA A 26 -4.58 2.23 4.45
C ALA A 26 -5.27 3.28 5.36
N ALA A 27 -6.49 3.69 5.02
CA ALA A 27 -7.27 4.61 5.86
C ALA A 27 -7.65 4.00 7.23
N ILE A 28 -7.95 2.69 7.28
CA ILE A 28 -8.20 1.98 8.54
C ILE A 28 -6.92 1.91 9.38
N LEU A 29 -5.76 1.65 8.77
CA LEU A 29 -4.47 1.65 9.45
C LEU A 29 -4.18 3.02 10.11
N ALA A 30 -4.61 4.12 9.50
CA ALA A 30 -4.51 5.46 10.09
C ALA A 30 -5.25 5.59 11.43
N GLY A 31 -6.19 4.69 11.73
CA GLY A 31 -6.82 4.56 13.04
C GLY A 31 -5.83 4.27 14.18
N LEU A 32 -4.63 3.77 13.88
CA LEU A 32 -3.56 3.59 14.87
C LEU A 32 -3.06 4.92 15.47
N GLN A 33 -3.32 6.05 14.82
CA GLN A 33 -2.99 7.39 15.33
C GLN A 33 -3.97 7.87 16.43
N GLN A 34 -5.11 7.21 16.58
CA GLN A 34 -6.11 7.58 17.60
C GLN A 34 -5.66 7.11 19.00
N VAL A 35 -5.99 7.87 20.02
CA VAL A 35 -5.68 7.51 21.42
C VAL A 35 -6.98 7.52 22.24
N PRO A 36 -7.40 6.37 22.79
CA PRO A 36 -6.83 5.02 22.63
C PRO A 36 -7.16 4.42 21.24
N ALA A 37 -6.19 3.73 20.63
CA ALA A 37 -6.43 3.01 19.38
C ALA A 37 -7.10 1.65 19.64
N ASP A 38 -8.11 1.30 18.85
CA ASP A 38 -8.68 -0.07 18.84
C ASP A 38 -7.92 -0.96 17.85
N HIS A 39 -6.75 -1.41 18.25
CA HIS A 39 -5.85 -2.24 17.42
C HIS A 39 -6.53 -3.52 16.94
N THR A 40 -7.41 -4.11 17.78
CA THR A 40 -8.11 -5.35 17.41
C THR A 40 -9.12 -5.11 16.29
N ALA A 41 -9.88 -4.03 16.37
CA ALA A 41 -10.81 -3.65 15.33
C ALA A 41 -10.08 -3.30 14.01
N VAL A 42 -9.00 -2.51 14.09
CA VAL A 42 -8.14 -2.17 12.94
C VAL A 42 -7.61 -3.43 12.25
N ALA A 43 -7.02 -4.35 13.01
CA ALA A 43 -6.48 -5.60 12.45
C ALA A 43 -7.56 -6.49 11.83
N ALA A 44 -8.72 -6.64 12.49
CA ALA A 44 -9.83 -7.46 11.99
C ALA A 44 -10.43 -6.90 10.69
N GLU A 45 -10.61 -5.59 10.59
CA GLU A 45 -11.19 -4.96 9.40
C GLU A 45 -10.25 -5.03 8.20
N ILE A 46 -8.94 -4.80 8.39
CA ILE A 46 -7.95 -4.96 7.33
C ILE A 46 -7.86 -6.42 6.88
N ALA A 47 -7.91 -7.39 7.80
CA ALA A 47 -7.92 -8.82 7.46
C ALA A 47 -9.12 -9.18 6.56
N MET A 48 -10.32 -8.68 6.89
CA MET A 48 -11.51 -8.90 6.05
C MET A 48 -11.36 -8.32 4.64
N LEU A 49 -10.71 -7.17 4.48
CA LEU A 49 -10.46 -6.56 3.17
C LEU A 49 -9.46 -7.38 2.37
N ALA A 50 -8.38 -7.86 2.99
CA ALA A 50 -7.38 -8.70 2.35
C ALA A 50 -7.98 -10.04 1.88
N ASP A 51 -8.76 -10.70 2.72
CA ASP A 51 -9.39 -11.99 2.39
C ASP A 51 -10.38 -11.87 1.21
N ARG A 52 -11.19 -10.80 1.17
CA ARG A 52 -12.10 -10.55 0.04
C ARG A 52 -11.39 -10.28 -1.28
N SER A 53 -10.19 -9.72 -1.23
CA SER A 53 -9.40 -9.39 -2.43
C SER A 53 -8.59 -10.59 -2.94
N ALA A 54 -8.47 -11.68 -2.18
CA ALA A 54 -7.74 -12.89 -2.55
C ALA A 54 -8.44 -13.68 -3.67
N ASP A 55 -9.76 -13.52 -3.84
CA ASP A 55 -10.60 -14.26 -4.81
C ASP A 55 -10.56 -13.66 -6.24
N THR A 56 -9.66 -12.69 -6.51
CA THR A 56 -9.59 -12.02 -7.83
C THR A 56 -9.07 -13.00 -8.91
N PRO A 57 -9.77 -13.20 -10.04
CA PRO A 57 -9.40 -14.20 -11.03
C PRO A 57 -8.07 -13.89 -11.74
N ASP A 58 -7.34 -14.97 -12.05
CA ASP A 58 -6.02 -14.96 -12.69
C ASP A 58 -6.13 -14.53 -14.18
N THR A 59 -5.66 -13.35 -14.52
CA THR A 59 -5.64 -12.78 -15.87
C THR A 59 -4.21 -12.76 -16.46
N ALA A 60 -4.00 -12.22 -17.66
CA ALA A 60 -2.73 -12.26 -18.44
C ALA A 60 -1.47 -11.82 -17.66
N THR A 61 -0.25 -12.12 -18.17
CA THR A 61 1.02 -12.10 -17.41
C THR A 61 1.41 -10.74 -16.79
N ALA A 62 1.16 -9.62 -17.47
CA ALA A 62 1.41 -8.27 -16.92
C ALA A 62 0.38 -7.92 -15.86
N ASP A 63 -0.86 -8.33 -16.08
CA ASP A 63 -1.98 -8.19 -15.16
C ASP A 63 -1.73 -8.97 -13.85
N ARG A 64 -1.08 -10.16 -13.94
CA ARG A 64 -0.66 -10.93 -12.75
C ARG A 64 0.38 -10.20 -11.90
N ARG A 65 1.27 -9.44 -12.52
CA ARG A 65 2.28 -8.67 -11.77
C ARG A 65 1.60 -7.58 -10.94
N LEU A 66 0.72 -6.78 -11.57
CA LEU A 66 -0.01 -5.73 -10.86
C LEU A 66 -0.92 -6.30 -9.76
N GLY A 67 -1.69 -7.35 -10.07
CA GLY A 67 -2.52 -8.02 -9.07
C GLY A 67 -1.73 -8.50 -7.86
N ARG A 68 -0.54 -9.09 -8.09
CA ARG A 68 0.33 -9.55 -6.99
C ARG A 68 0.89 -8.40 -6.15
N VAL A 69 1.30 -7.29 -6.76
CA VAL A 69 1.83 -6.16 -5.96
C VAL A 69 0.72 -5.44 -5.19
N LEU A 70 -0.48 -5.29 -5.75
CA LEU A 70 -1.64 -4.77 -5.02
C LEU A 70 -2.02 -5.68 -3.84
N HIS A 71 -2.02 -6.99 -4.05
CA HIS A 71 -2.27 -7.96 -2.98
C HIS A 71 -1.15 -7.95 -1.93
N SER A 72 0.10 -7.74 -2.34
CA SER A 72 1.22 -7.58 -1.41
C SER A 72 1.01 -6.38 -0.48
N VAL A 73 0.51 -5.24 -0.98
CA VAL A 73 0.18 -4.08 -0.13
C VAL A 73 -0.85 -4.47 0.93
N LEU A 74 -1.94 -5.13 0.55
CA LEU A 74 -2.97 -5.58 1.51
C LEU A 74 -2.39 -6.52 2.57
N THR A 75 -1.54 -7.46 2.15
CA THR A 75 -0.89 -8.40 3.07
C THR A 75 0.01 -7.67 4.06
N ARG A 76 0.81 -6.69 3.61
CA ARG A 76 1.69 -5.89 4.47
C ARG A 76 0.90 -5.00 5.42
N LEU A 77 -0.16 -4.33 4.96
CA LEU A 77 -1.06 -3.55 5.82
C LEU A 77 -1.68 -4.42 6.92
N ARG A 78 -2.10 -5.65 6.59
CA ARG A 78 -2.60 -6.61 7.57
C ARG A 78 -1.52 -6.97 8.59
N THR A 79 -0.32 -7.33 8.16
CA THR A 79 0.78 -7.70 9.05
C THR A 79 1.14 -6.54 9.99
N SER A 80 1.21 -5.29 9.49
CA SER A 80 1.47 -4.10 10.30
C SER A 80 0.41 -3.91 11.38
N ALA A 81 -0.87 -4.08 11.05
CA ALA A 81 -1.96 -3.97 12.02
C ALA A 81 -1.93 -5.10 13.07
N GLU A 82 -1.59 -6.34 12.66
CA GLU A 82 -1.41 -7.48 13.56
C GLU A 82 -0.23 -7.26 14.52
N HIS A 83 0.88 -6.65 14.06
CA HIS A 83 2.02 -6.28 14.90
C HIS A 83 1.64 -5.20 15.92
N ALA A 84 0.97 -4.13 15.48
CA ALA A 84 0.49 -3.09 16.39
C ALA A 84 -0.43 -3.67 17.49
N ASN A 85 -1.32 -4.60 17.13
CA ASN A 85 -2.21 -5.28 18.06
C ASN A 85 -1.44 -6.18 19.02
N ARG A 86 -0.47 -6.97 18.54
CA ARG A 86 0.33 -7.92 19.36
C ARG A 86 1.14 -7.20 20.42
N HIS A 87 1.72 -6.06 20.09
CA HIS A 87 2.57 -5.30 20.99
C HIS A 87 1.80 -4.27 21.83
N CYS A 88 0.46 -4.23 21.71
CA CYS A 88 -0.40 -3.29 22.44
C CYS A 88 0.13 -1.86 22.39
N VAL A 89 0.51 -1.40 21.20
CA VAL A 89 1.13 -0.08 21.00
C VAL A 89 0.14 1.01 21.43
N THR A 90 0.31 1.55 22.62
CA THR A 90 -0.64 2.52 23.21
C THR A 90 -0.58 3.90 22.58
N SER A 91 0.57 4.26 21.98
CA SER A 91 0.77 5.48 21.22
C SER A 91 1.88 5.27 20.19
N LEU A 92 1.70 5.81 19.02
CA LEU A 92 2.77 5.88 18.02
C LEU A 92 3.74 7.02 18.36
N ALA A 93 5.01 6.81 18.07
CA ALA A 93 5.97 7.90 18.00
C ALA A 93 5.56 8.87 16.87
N ASP A 94 5.87 10.15 17.00
CA ASP A 94 5.45 11.16 16.02
C ASP A 94 5.88 10.81 14.59
N GLU A 95 7.09 10.26 14.43
CA GLU A 95 7.62 9.84 13.13
C GLU A 95 6.84 8.63 12.55
N LEU A 96 6.41 7.68 13.41
CA LEU A 96 5.56 6.57 12.94
C LEU A 96 4.15 7.04 12.61
N ALA A 97 3.61 8.00 13.34
CA ALA A 97 2.35 8.62 13.00
C ALA A 97 2.43 9.34 11.63
N GLU A 98 3.53 10.03 11.35
CA GLU A 98 3.81 10.64 10.05
C GLU A 98 3.85 9.58 8.94
N VAL A 99 4.58 8.46 9.13
CA VAL A 99 4.63 7.36 8.16
C VAL A 99 3.25 6.74 7.91
N VAL A 100 2.45 6.53 8.96
CA VAL A 100 1.08 6.02 8.81
C VAL A 100 0.20 6.99 8.00
N GLY A 101 0.35 8.30 8.19
CA GLY A 101 -0.30 9.32 7.35
C GLY A 101 0.15 9.27 5.89
N ILE A 102 1.44 9.06 5.64
CA ILE A 102 1.98 8.86 4.28
C ILE A 102 1.39 7.60 3.63
N ILE A 103 1.29 6.50 4.36
CA ILE A 103 0.69 5.25 3.90
C ILE A 103 -0.80 5.47 3.52
N GLU A 104 -1.56 6.21 4.33
CA GLU A 104 -2.94 6.57 4.01
C GLU A 104 -3.02 7.36 2.69
N GLU A 105 -2.11 8.31 2.49
CA GLU A 105 -2.04 9.10 1.26
C GLU A 105 -1.68 8.24 0.05
N CYS A 106 -0.71 7.34 0.16
CA CYS A 106 -0.39 6.36 -0.87
C CYS A 106 -1.60 5.49 -1.24
N GLY A 107 -2.33 4.99 -0.25
CA GLY A 107 -3.56 4.21 -0.45
C GLY A 107 -4.64 5.00 -1.18
N ARG A 108 -4.86 6.25 -0.81
CA ARG A 108 -5.80 7.17 -1.46
C ARG A 108 -5.44 7.44 -2.92
N HIS A 109 -4.16 7.69 -3.21
CA HIS A 109 -3.69 7.87 -4.59
C HIS A 109 -3.83 6.60 -5.41
N THR A 110 -3.52 5.43 -4.83
CA THR A 110 -3.70 4.13 -5.49
C THR A 110 -5.16 3.87 -5.82
N ALA A 111 -6.08 4.06 -4.89
CA ALA A 111 -7.51 3.90 -5.15
C ALA A 111 -8.00 4.84 -6.27
N ARG A 112 -7.56 6.10 -6.28
CA ARG A 112 -7.91 7.07 -7.34
C ARG A 112 -7.33 6.72 -8.70
N GLN A 113 -6.10 6.18 -8.75
CA GLN A 113 -5.44 5.76 -9.99
C GLN A 113 -6.30 4.73 -10.73
N PHE A 114 -6.94 3.80 -10.02
CA PHE A 114 -7.72 2.71 -10.59
C PHE A 114 -9.23 2.98 -10.64
N ALA A 115 -9.72 4.06 -10.06
CA ALA A 115 -11.12 4.46 -10.13
C ALA A 115 -11.52 5.13 -11.46
N ALA A 116 -10.55 5.64 -12.22
CA ALA A 116 -10.77 6.33 -13.50
C ALA A 116 -10.18 5.51 -14.67
N PRO A 117 -10.65 5.72 -15.91
CA PRO A 117 -10.00 5.17 -17.08
C PRO A 117 -8.53 5.54 -17.13
N PHE A 118 -7.70 4.62 -17.64
CA PHE A 118 -6.26 4.85 -17.71
C PHE A 118 -5.90 6.10 -18.54
N ASP A 119 -5.12 6.97 -17.93
CA ASP A 119 -4.48 8.13 -18.56
C ASP A 119 -2.95 8.06 -18.31
N PRO A 120 -2.11 8.02 -19.36
CA PRO A 120 -0.65 7.97 -19.22
C PRO A 120 -0.07 9.14 -18.42
N THR A 121 -0.63 10.35 -18.58
CA THR A 121 -0.19 11.53 -17.84
C THR A 121 -0.46 11.40 -16.36
N TRP A 122 -1.66 10.91 -16.03
CA TRP A 122 -2.05 10.63 -14.65
C TRP A 122 -1.22 9.50 -14.04
N ALA A 123 -0.93 8.43 -14.80
CA ALA A 123 -0.08 7.34 -14.35
C ALA A 123 1.36 7.80 -14.06
N ALA A 124 1.92 8.69 -14.89
CA ALA A 124 3.24 9.28 -14.64
C ALA A 124 3.24 10.15 -13.38
N TRP A 125 2.20 10.97 -13.18
CA TRP A 125 2.04 11.76 -11.96
C TRP A 125 1.90 10.87 -10.72
N TYR A 126 1.04 9.84 -10.78
CA TYR A 126 0.86 8.88 -9.72
C TYR A 126 2.19 8.25 -9.28
N ARG A 127 2.98 7.78 -10.26
CA ARG A 127 4.30 7.21 -9.98
C ARG A 127 5.22 8.21 -9.29
N ALA A 128 5.31 9.43 -9.81
CA ALA A 128 6.15 10.47 -9.22
C ALA A 128 5.73 10.82 -7.79
N GLU A 129 4.42 10.87 -7.52
CA GLU A 129 3.87 11.20 -6.21
C GLU A 129 4.11 10.08 -5.19
N ILE A 130 3.91 8.80 -5.58
CA ILE A 130 4.23 7.68 -4.68
C ILE A 130 5.72 7.66 -4.32
N LEU A 131 6.62 7.89 -5.28
CA LEU A 131 8.07 7.93 -5.00
C LEU A 131 8.43 9.10 -4.08
N ARG A 132 7.82 10.28 -4.27
CA ARG A 132 8.01 11.43 -3.36
C ARG A 132 7.55 11.09 -1.93
N LEU A 133 6.39 10.46 -1.79
CA LEU A 133 5.87 10.04 -0.49
C LEU A 133 6.77 8.97 0.16
N ALA A 134 7.37 8.07 -0.62
CA ALA A 134 8.33 7.09 -0.12
C ALA A 134 9.60 7.78 0.40
N ASP A 135 10.13 8.78 -0.31
CA ASP A 135 11.27 9.59 0.17
C ASP A 135 10.94 10.31 1.49
N ASP A 136 9.73 10.88 1.63
CA ASP A 136 9.28 11.52 2.87
C ASP A 136 9.19 10.50 4.03
N ALA A 137 8.73 9.25 3.75
CA ALA A 137 8.69 8.18 4.74
C ALA A 137 10.10 7.75 5.18
N ASP A 138 11.05 7.63 4.23
CA ASP A 138 12.44 7.32 4.53
C ASP A 138 13.08 8.39 5.44
N ASP A 139 12.75 9.67 5.24
CA ASP A 139 13.20 10.74 6.12
C ASP A 139 12.60 10.62 7.53
N ALA A 140 11.33 10.24 7.66
CA ALA A 140 10.70 9.98 8.95
C ALA A 140 11.35 8.79 9.67
N PHE A 141 11.61 7.68 8.98
CA PHE A 141 12.32 6.53 9.55
C PHE A 141 13.74 6.89 10.00
N ARG A 142 14.50 7.68 9.23
CA ARG A 142 15.85 8.13 9.65
C ARG A 142 15.80 8.94 10.94
N ARG A 143 14.80 9.83 11.10
CA ARG A 143 14.61 10.61 12.36
C ARG A 143 14.26 9.68 13.52
N LEU A 144 13.38 8.70 13.31
CA LEU A 144 13.01 7.72 14.32
C LEU A 144 14.20 6.90 14.80
N PHE A 145 15.01 6.35 13.88
CA PHE A 145 16.20 5.57 14.23
C PHE A 145 17.27 6.41 14.94
N ALA A 146 17.47 7.66 14.52
CA ALA A 146 18.37 8.58 15.20
C ALA A 146 17.92 8.81 16.66
N ARG A 147 16.62 9.02 16.88
CA ARG A 147 16.07 9.18 18.24
C ARG A 147 16.28 7.92 19.08
N TRP A 148 15.99 6.74 18.57
CA TRP A 148 16.21 5.48 19.31
C TRP A 148 17.67 5.22 19.68
N TYR A 149 18.60 5.69 18.88
CA TYR A 149 20.03 5.56 19.19
C TYR A 149 20.45 6.37 20.42
N PHE A 150 19.79 7.49 20.68
CA PHE A 150 20.14 8.40 21.76
C PHE A 150 19.27 8.28 23.02
N ASP A 151 18.05 7.71 22.93
CA ASP A 151 17.00 7.83 23.96
C ASP A 151 16.55 6.48 24.56
N THR A 152 17.40 5.47 24.61
CA THR A 152 17.00 4.08 24.89
C THR A 152 16.97 3.74 26.39
N ASP A 153 15.95 4.15 27.12
CA ASP A 153 15.74 3.71 28.51
C ASP A 153 14.81 2.47 28.64
N ASP A 154 13.95 2.16 27.65
CA ASP A 154 13.04 1.00 27.65
C ASP A 154 13.21 0.12 26.40
N LEU A 155 14.06 -0.90 26.52
CA LEU A 155 14.35 -1.86 25.45
C LEU A 155 13.14 -2.69 24.99
N SER A 156 12.13 -2.90 25.87
CA SER A 156 10.96 -3.71 25.50
C SER A 156 9.97 -2.94 24.66
N ALA A 157 9.69 -1.69 25.00
CA ALA A 157 8.85 -0.80 24.20
C ALA A 157 9.49 -0.52 22.83
N VAL A 158 10.81 -0.35 22.80
CA VAL A 158 11.57 -0.15 21.56
C VAL A 158 11.51 -1.37 20.65
N ALA A 159 11.54 -2.59 21.18
CA ALA A 159 11.48 -3.81 20.36
C ALA A 159 10.17 -3.91 19.56
N GLY A 160 9.01 -3.70 20.20
CA GLY A 160 7.71 -3.73 19.52
C GLY A 160 7.54 -2.61 18.49
N MET A 161 8.04 -1.41 18.82
CA MET A 161 8.04 -0.27 17.87
C MET A 161 8.98 -0.51 16.69
N ARG A 162 10.11 -1.18 16.90
CA ARG A 162 11.04 -1.54 15.84
C ARG A 162 10.42 -2.53 14.86
N GLU A 163 9.79 -3.60 15.35
CA GLU A 163 9.10 -4.57 14.49
C GLU A 163 7.98 -3.88 13.69
N LEU A 164 7.20 -3.00 14.31
CA LEU A 164 6.19 -2.23 13.60
C LEU A 164 6.80 -1.32 12.53
N SER A 165 7.93 -0.64 12.83
CA SER A 165 8.59 0.23 11.85
C SER A 165 9.12 -0.54 10.64
N GLU A 166 9.68 -1.74 10.85
CA GLU A 166 10.15 -2.61 9.77
C GLU A 166 8.98 -3.05 8.86
N GLU A 167 7.82 -3.37 9.43
CA GLU A 167 6.63 -3.71 8.64
C GLU A 167 6.03 -2.51 7.90
N LEU A 168 6.02 -1.32 8.50
CA LEU A 168 5.56 -0.10 7.82
C LEU A 168 6.49 0.30 6.66
N GLU A 169 7.80 0.11 6.80
CA GLU A 169 8.77 0.29 5.71
C GLU A 169 8.47 -0.65 4.54
N GLU A 170 8.13 -1.91 4.83
CA GLU A 170 7.72 -2.87 3.79
C GLU A 170 6.38 -2.51 3.12
N VAL A 171 5.45 -1.85 3.83
CA VAL A 171 4.23 -1.29 3.22
C VAL A 171 4.59 -0.20 2.21
N VAL A 172 5.48 0.73 2.57
CA VAL A 172 5.93 1.81 1.67
C VAL A 172 6.58 1.22 0.42
N ARG A 173 7.49 0.26 0.55
CA ARG A 173 8.12 -0.45 -0.58
C ARG A 173 7.09 -1.17 -1.47
N ALA A 174 6.04 -1.72 -0.87
CA ALA A 174 4.98 -2.36 -1.65
C ALA A 174 4.20 -1.33 -2.51
N PHE A 175 3.97 -0.11 -2.02
CA PHE A 175 3.39 0.97 -2.83
C PHE A 175 4.31 1.42 -3.96
N GLU A 176 5.62 1.52 -3.74
CA GLU A 176 6.59 1.80 -4.81
C GLU A 176 6.51 0.72 -5.91
N ALA A 177 6.44 -0.56 -5.52
CA ALA A 177 6.30 -1.65 -6.48
C ALA A 177 4.99 -1.57 -7.30
N VAL A 178 3.88 -1.08 -6.72
CA VAL A 178 2.64 -0.78 -7.47
C VAL A 178 2.89 0.36 -8.46
N ALA A 179 3.52 1.45 -8.03
CA ALA A 179 3.80 2.61 -8.86
C ALA A 179 4.70 2.27 -10.06
N GLU A 180 5.65 1.35 -9.88
CA GLU A 180 6.49 0.83 -10.96
C GLU A 180 5.76 -0.15 -11.89
N ALA A 181 4.80 -0.92 -11.38
CA ALA A 181 4.05 -1.89 -12.16
C ALA A 181 3.01 -1.24 -13.09
N VAL A 182 2.43 -0.09 -12.71
CA VAL A 182 1.39 0.60 -13.47
C VAL A 182 1.85 0.94 -14.91
N PRO A 183 3.00 1.57 -15.17
CA PRO A 183 3.44 1.87 -16.54
C PRO A 183 3.74 0.62 -17.36
N ALA A 184 4.23 -0.46 -16.74
CA ALA A 184 4.64 -1.68 -17.43
C ALA A 184 3.46 -2.40 -18.11
N ILE A 185 2.24 -2.27 -17.60
CA ILE A 185 1.03 -2.85 -18.20
C ILE A 185 0.78 -2.30 -19.62
N PHE A 186 1.28 -1.10 -19.89
CA PHE A 186 1.02 -0.36 -21.13
C PHE A 186 2.23 -0.31 -22.06
N ALA A 187 3.44 -0.65 -21.56
CA ALA A 187 4.66 -0.67 -22.37
C ALA A 187 4.76 -1.89 -23.30
N ASP A 188 4.11 -3.01 -22.97
CA ASP A 188 4.19 -4.28 -23.70
C ASP A 188 3.29 -4.35 -24.97
N GLN A 189 2.82 -3.23 -25.51
CA GLN A 189 2.01 -3.26 -26.74
C GLN A 189 2.80 -2.81 -27.95
N PRO A 190 2.84 -3.61 -29.04
CA PRO A 190 3.31 -3.12 -30.31
C PRO A 190 2.46 -1.92 -30.73
N THR A 191 3.11 -0.80 -31.01
CA THR A 191 2.47 0.39 -31.58
C THR A 191 1.87 -0.05 -32.93
N GLU A 192 0.58 -0.34 -32.98
CA GLU A 192 -0.11 -0.44 -34.26
C GLU A 192 -0.05 0.94 -34.91
N LEU A 193 0.91 1.14 -35.80
CA LEU A 193 0.94 2.30 -36.72
C LEU A 193 -0.33 2.24 -37.54
N PRO A 194 -1.14 3.31 -37.56
CA PRO A 194 -2.29 3.38 -38.46
C PRO A 194 -1.77 3.33 -39.91
N ARG A 195 -2.30 2.36 -40.66
CA ARG A 195 -2.09 2.27 -42.12
C ARG A 195 -2.85 3.34 -42.87
#